data_762b64a4ed75ad646be2107d43cb3cac
#
_entry.id   762b64a4ed75ad646be2107d43cb3cac
#
_cell.length_a   1.000
_cell.length_b   1.000
_cell.length_c   1.000
_cell.angle_alpha   90.00
_cell.angle_beta   90.00
_cell.angle_gamma   90.00
#
_symmetry.space_group_name_H-M   'P 1'
#
loop_
_entity.id
_entity.type
_entity.pdbx_description
1 polymer ?
#
loop_
_entity_poly.entity_id
_entity_poly.type
_entity_poly.pdbx_seq_one_letter_code
_entity_poly.pdbx_strand_id
1 'polypeptide(L)'
;MRDVLCVYYSRSGNTKKVMKTIAAELDAELVALSDGVERGGLRGWLRSGLDAVKRDCPEALPAETERRLENYRLVIIGTPVWAGRCSSVVRSFLKQHGKELNRVAYVLTRGSEHKSEDIYRQMDLYTAKPHRAATSLRVDHVGHTFWQEEFLRQIREILDTKA
;
A
#
# COMPACT_ATOMS: atom_id res chain seq x y z
N MET A 1 -18.51 -3.54 11.67
CA MET A 1 -17.12 -3.04 11.65
C MET A 1 -16.24 -4.01 10.87
N ARG A 2 -15.50 -3.52 9.92
CA ARG A 2 -14.64 -4.34 9.04
C ARG A 2 -13.36 -4.75 9.75
N ASP A 3 -12.89 -5.97 9.50
CA ASP A 3 -11.69 -6.51 10.13
C ASP A 3 -10.41 -6.30 9.32
N VAL A 4 -10.56 -5.89 8.06
CA VAL A 4 -9.47 -5.64 7.14
C VAL A 4 -9.48 -4.17 6.75
N LEU A 5 -8.30 -3.55 6.77
CA LEU A 5 -8.10 -2.18 6.35
C LEU A 5 -7.22 -2.16 5.10
N CYS A 6 -7.66 -1.47 4.08
CA CYS A 6 -6.85 -1.12 2.91
C CYS A 6 -6.44 0.34 3.00
N VAL A 7 -5.15 0.60 3.09
CA VAL A 7 -4.56 1.94 3.14
C VAL A 7 -3.71 2.14 1.90
N TYR A 8 -3.86 3.26 1.23
CA TYR A 8 -3.09 3.51 0.02
C TYR A 8 -2.80 4.99 -0.22
N TYR A 9 -1.78 5.24 -1.03
CA TYR A 9 -1.58 6.51 -1.69
C TYR A 9 -1.60 6.31 -3.20
N SER A 10 -2.25 7.21 -3.93
CA SER A 10 -2.32 7.16 -5.39
C SER A 10 -2.18 8.57 -5.97
N ARG A 11 -1.21 8.74 -6.86
CA ARG A 11 -0.98 10.01 -7.55
C ARG A 11 -1.82 10.11 -8.83
N SER A 12 -1.76 9.07 -9.66
CA SER A 12 -2.39 9.05 -10.99
C SER A 12 -3.70 8.27 -11.07
N GLY A 13 -4.07 7.58 -9.99
CA GLY A 13 -5.28 6.77 -9.91
C GLY A 13 -5.08 5.27 -10.09
N ASN A 14 -3.93 4.80 -10.50
CA ASN A 14 -3.67 3.36 -10.69
C ASN A 14 -3.74 2.58 -9.38
N THR A 15 -3.05 3.04 -8.35
CA THR A 15 -3.10 2.40 -7.03
C THR A 15 -4.52 2.45 -6.46
N LYS A 16 -5.20 3.57 -6.60
CA LYS A 16 -6.60 3.73 -6.17
C LYS A 16 -7.52 2.70 -6.84
N LYS A 17 -7.40 2.52 -8.15
CA LYS A 17 -8.21 1.58 -8.93
C LYS A 17 -8.03 0.15 -8.40
N VAL A 18 -6.80 -0.28 -8.21
CA VAL A 18 -6.47 -1.62 -7.69
C VAL A 18 -6.98 -1.80 -6.26
N MET A 19 -6.71 -0.84 -5.39
CA MET A 19 -7.10 -0.94 -3.98
C MET A 19 -8.61 -0.90 -3.77
N LYS A 20 -9.34 -0.16 -4.60
CA LYS A 20 -10.82 -0.19 -4.59
C LYS A 20 -11.35 -1.59 -4.91
N THR A 21 -10.80 -2.25 -5.92
CA THR A 21 -11.19 -3.61 -6.30
C THR A 21 -10.88 -4.59 -5.17
N ILE A 22 -9.68 -4.54 -4.61
CA ILE A 22 -9.26 -5.43 -3.51
C ILE A 22 -10.15 -5.22 -2.26
N ALA A 23 -10.40 -3.97 -1.91
CA ALA A 23 -11.26 -3.67 -0.75
C ALA A 23 -12.70 -4.17 -0.93
N ALA A 24 -13.26 -4.02 -2.13
CA ALA A 24 -14.60 -4.53 -2.44
C ALA A 24 -14.66 -6.06 -2.35
N GLU A 25 -13.67 -6.76 -2.89
CA GLU A 25 -13.59 -8.23 -2.86
C GLU A 25 -13.43 -8.82 -1.45
N LEU A 26 -12.84 -8.06 -0.53
CA LEU A 26 -12.58 -8.50 0.83
C LEU A 26 -13.54 -7.89 1.87
N ASP A 27 -14.49 -7.07 1.43
CA ASP A 27 -15.32 -6.25 2.33
C ASP A 27 -14.45 -5.47 3.33
N ALA A 28 -13.37 -4.87 2.84
CA ALA A 28 -12.42 -4.12 3.64
C ALA A 28 -12.76 -2.64 3.70
N GLU A 29 -12.37 -1.98 4.79
CA GLU A 29 -12.37 -0.52 4.86
C GLU A 29 -11.28 0.03 3.94
N LEU A 30 -11.57 1.11 3.22
CA LEU A 30 -10.64 1.73 2.28
C LEU A 30 -10.32 3.16 2.70
N VAL A 31 -9.04 3.43 2.94
CA VAL A 31 -8.57 4.75 3.38
C VAL A 31 -7.47 5.24 2.46
N ALA A 32 -7.65 6.43 1.90
CA ALA A 32 -6.63 7.11 1.13
C ALA A 32 -5.73 7.95 2.05
N LEU A 33 -4.42 7.82 1.89
CA LEU A 33 -3.46 8.68 2.58
C LEU A 33 -3.26 9.98 1.81
N SER A 34 -2.98 11.04 2.56
CA SER A 34 -2.62 12.35 2.01
C SER A 34 -1.62 13.03 2.92
N ASP A 35 -0.70 13.76 2.35
CA ASP A 35 0.22 14.64 3.09
C ASP A 35 -0.15 16.13 2.98
N GLY A 36 -1.32 16.42 2.41
CA GLY A 36 -1.76 17.79 2.16
C GLY A 36 -1.05 18.48 0.99
N VAL A 37 -0.16 17.78 0.30
CA VAL A 37 0.58 18.30 -0.86
C VAL A 37 -0.08 17.81 -2.15
N GLU A 38 -0.43 18.75 -3.04
CA GLU A 38 -0.90 18.39 -4.37
C GLU A 38 0.25 17.83 -5.20
N ARG A 39 0.11 16.59 -5.64
CA ARG A 39 1.10 15.88 -6.46
C ARG A 39 0.66 15.67 -7.90
N GLY A 40 -0.40 16.37 -8.30
CA GLY A 40 -0.86 16.39 -9.68
C GLY A 40 0.00 17.32 -10.55
N GLY A 41 0.06 17.06 -11.84
CA GLY A 41 0.84 17.87 -12.77
C GLY A 41 2.35 17.69 -12.65
N LEU A 42 3.12 18.56 -13.35
CA LEU A 42 4.58 18.45 -13.45
C LEU A 42 5.27 18.66 -12.10
N ARG A 43 4.87 19.67 -11.35
CA ARG A 43 5.47 19.97 -10.04
C ARG A 43 5.25 18.83 -9.05
N GLY A 44 4.05 18.28 -9.02
CA GLY A 44 3.74 17.14 -8.16
C GLY A 44 4.54 15.90 -8.54
N TRP A 45 4.74 15.65 -9.82
CA TRP A 45 5.57 14.56 -10.31
C TRP A 45 7.04 14.70 -9.87
N LEU A 46 7.63 15.89 -10.07
CA LEU A 46 9.01 16.17 -9.66
C LEU A 46 9.19 16.03 -8.14
N ARG A 47 8.27 16.57 -7.36
CA ARG A 47 8.30 16.47 -5.90
C ARG A 47 8.21 15.03 -5.44
N SER A 48 7.33 14.25 -6.04
CA SER A 48 7.17 12.82 -5.70
C SER A 48 8.44 12.02 -5.94
N GLY A 49 9.11 12.25 -7.07
CA GLY A 49 10.39 11.62 -7.39
C GLY A 49 11.51 12.05 -6.43
N LEU A 50 11.62 13.33 -6.13
CA LEU A 50 12.63 13.87 -5.22
C LEU A 50 12.41 13.36 -3.78
N ASP A 51 11.18 13.37 -3.29
CA ASP A 51 10.84 12.86 -1.96
C ASP A 51 11.24 11.38 -1.83
N ALA A 52 10.98 10.57 -2.84
CA ALA A 52 11.36 9.16 -2.83
C ALA A 52 12.89 8.98 -2.82
N VAL A 53 13.61 9.71 -3.65
CA VAL A 53 15.08 9.64 -3.77
C VAL A 53 15.76 10.14 -2.49
N LYS A 54 15.33 11.26 -1.96
CA LYS A 54 15.88 11.85 -0.73
C LYS A 54 15.43 11.15 0.55
N ARG A 55 14.47 10.24 0.44
CA ARG A 55 13.79 9.63 1.59
C ARG A 55 13.12 10.64 2.52
N ASP A 56 12.80 11.81 2.01
CA ASP A 56 11.98 12.76 2.74
C ASP A 56 10.58 12.18 2.92
N CYS A 57 10.11 12.18 4.15
CA CYS A 57 8.81 11.62 4.51
C CYS A 57 7.96 12.75 5.08
N PRO A 58 7.19 13.46 4.24
CA PRO A 58 6.23 14.40 4.76
C PRO A 58 5.24 13.65 5.66
N GLU A 59 4.72 14.34 6.66
CA GLU A 59 3.79 13.74 7.59
C GLU A 59 2.54 13.25 6.85
N ALA A 60 2.29 11.95 6.91
CA ALA A 60 1.10 11.35 6.32
C ALA A 60 0.00 11.33 7.39
N LEU A 61 -1.06 12.07 7.13
CA LEU A 61 -2.24 12.09 8.00
C LEU A 61 -3.22 11.06 7.46
N PRO A 62 -3.37 9.90 8.11
CA PRO A 62 -4.42 8.97 7.73
C PRO A 62 -5.77 9.60 7.99
N ALA A 63 -6.74 9.34 7.12
CA ALA A 63 -8.12 9.64 7.41
C ALA A 63 -8.57 8.84 8.65
N GLU A 64 -9.63 9.29 9.27
CA GLU A 64 -10.19 8.59 10.42
C GLU A 64 -10.61 7.17 10.04
N THR A 65 -10.20 6.19 10.82
CA THR A 65 -10.52 4.77 10.60
C THR A 65 -11.62 4.29 11.57
N GLU A 66 -12.36 3.24 11.15
CA GLU A 66 -13.42 2.65 11.99
C GLU A 66 -12.90 2.05 13.30
N ARG A 67 -11.66 1.60 13.28
CA ARG A 67 -11.00 0.96 14.44
C ARG A 67 -9.62 1.57 14.66
N ARG A 68 -9.08 1.37 15.84
CA ARG A 68 -7.64 1.59 16.07
C ARG A 68 -6.84 0.63 15.20
N LEU A 69 -5.70 1.07 14.67
CA LEU A 69 -4.89 0.31 13.72
C LEU A 69 -4.50 -1.08 14.23
N GLU A 70 -4.18 -1.20 15.51
CA GLU A 70 -3.81 -2.46 16.15
C GLU A 70 -4.94 -3.49 16.22
N ASN A 71 -6.18 -3.07 16.01
CA ASN A 71 -7.37 -3.92 16.12
C ASN A 71 -7.82 -4.51 14.76
N TYR A 72 -7.17 -4.12 13.64
CA TYR A 72 -7.41 -4.79 12.37
C TYR A 72 -6.69 -6.14 12.34
N ARG A 73 -7.37 -7.15 11.83
CA ARG A 73 -6.76 -8.47 11.61
C ARG A 73 -5.67 -8.42 10.55
N LEU A 74 -5.84 -7.57 9.56
CA LEU A 74 -4.91 -7.37 8.45
C LEU A 74 -5.00 -5.95 7.93
N VAL A 75 -3.86 -5.35 7.66
CA VAL A 75 -3.77 -4.06 6.94
C VAL A 75 -3.06 -4.29 5.61
N ILE A 76 -3.74 -3.98 4.52
CA ILE A 76 -3.20 -4.07 3.16
C ILE A 76 -2.77 -2.66 2.74
N ILE A 77 -1.51 -2.52 2.37
CA ILE A 77 -0.91 -1.23 2.04
C ILE A 77 -0.61 -1.18 0.55
N GLY A 78 -1.25 -0.24 -0.16
CA GLY A 78 -1.05 0.00 -1.58
C GLY A 78 -0.19 1.22 -1.83
N THR A 79 0.82 1.09 -2.68
CA THR A 79 1.74 2.17 -3.02
C THR A 79 2.19 2.10 -4.47
N PRO A 80 2.30 3.24 -5.17
CA PRO A 80 3.03 3.26 -6.43
C PRO A 80 4.53 3.09 -6.18
N VAL A 81 5.25 2.62 -7.19
CA VAL A 81 6.72 2.55 -7.17
C VAL A 81 7.27 3.85 -7.71
N TRP A 82 8.04 4.57 -6.88
CA TRP A 82 8.71 5.81 -7.23
C TRP A 82 10.22 5.67 -7.04
N ALA A 83 10.97 5.80 -8.12
CA ALA A 83 12.45 5.72 -8.09
C ALA A 83 12.95 4.49 -7.29
N GLY A 84 12.37 3.33 -7.54
CA GLY A 84 12.74 2.08 -6.88
C GLY A 84 12.34 1.97 -5.41
N ARG A 85 11.37 2.75 -4.95
CA ARG A 85 10.88 2.78 -3.56
C ARG A 85 9.37 2.88 -3.49
N CYS A 86 8.80 2.60 -2.33
CA CYS A 86 7.42 2.98 -2.06
C CYS A 86 7.29 4.52 -2.03
N SER A 87 6.07 5.04 -2.16
CA SER A 87 5.86 6.48 -2.09
C SER A 87 6.31 7.04 -0.73
N SER A 88 6.74 8.30 -0.73
CA SER A 88 7.11 8.99 0.51
C SER A 88 5.94 9.09 1.50
N VAL A 89 4.73 9.19 0.99
CA VAL A 89 3.50 9.24 1.81
C VAL A 89 3.29 7.91 2.54
N VAL A 90 3.39 6.77 1.84
CA VAL A 90 3.28 5.45 2.45
C VAL A 90 4.43 5.20 3.43
N ARG A 91 5.65 5.60 3.08
CA ARG A 91 6.80 5.47 3.97
C ARG A 91 6.60 6.27 5.26
N SER A 92 6.07 7.47 5.18
CA SER A 92 5.72 8.29 6.35
C SER A 92 4.68 7.60 7.24
N PHE A 93 3.63 7.05 6.63
CA PHE A 93 2.63 6.27 7.36
C PHE A 93 3.26 5.08 8.08
N LEU A 94 4.12 4.31 7.42
CA LEU A 94 4.82 3.18 8.02
C LEU A 94 5.76 3.59 9.15
N LYS A 95 6.48 4.70 9.00
CA LYS A 95 7.34 5.23 10.06
C LYS A 95 6.56 5.60 11.32
N GLN A 96 5.37 6.17 11.15
CA GLN A 96 4.54 6.61 12.26
C GLN A 96 3.74 5.47 12.89
N HIS A 97 3.21 4.55 12.08
CA HIS A 97 2.21 3.58 12.50
C HIS A 97 2.58 2.12 12.25
N GLY A 98 3.67 1.85 11.55
CA GLY A 98 4.02 0.48 11.13
C GLY A 98 4.11 -0.52 12.28
N LYS A 99 4.60 -0.10 13.44
CA LYS A 99 4.73 -0.98 14.61
C LYS A 99 3.40 -1.32 15.30
N GLU A 100 2.36 -0.55 15.02
CA GLU A 100 1.01 -0.80 15.55
C GLU A 100 0.26 -1.86 14.76
N LEU A 101 0.71 -2.18 13.55
CA LEU A 101 0.03 -3.09 12.63
C LEU A 101 0.28 -4.54 13.01
N ASN A 102 -0.79 -5.30 13.23
CA ASN A 102 -0.70 -6.70 13.65
C ASN A 102 -0.19 -7.60 12.52
N ARG A 103 -0.83 -7.53 11.35
CA ARG A 103 -0.43 -8.25 10.13
C ARG A 103 -0.50 -7.29 8.96
N VAL A 104 0.45 -7.39 8.04
CA VAL A 104 0.52 -6.52 6.86
C VAL A 104 0.64 -7.32 5.58
N ALA A 105 0.10 -6.77 4.51
CA ALA A 105 0.30 -7.22 3.14
C ALA A 105 0.52 -6.01 2.24
N TYR A 106 1.23 -6.18 1.13
CA TYR A 106 1.61 -5.06 0.27
C TYR A 106 1.10 -5.24 -1.16
N VAL A 107 0.68 -4.15 -1.76
CA VAL A 107 0.32 -4.05 -3.16
C VAL A 107 1.13 -2.93 -3.80
N LEU A 108 2.02 -3.29 -4.72
CA LEU A 108 2.76 -2.31 -5.53
C LEU A 108 2.06 -2.13 -6.87
N THR A 109 2.01 -0.89 -7.34
CA THR A 109 1.63 -0.57 -8.72
C THR A 109 2.82 0.07 -9.42
N ARG A 110 3.12 -0.37 -10.63
CA ARG A 110 4.33 0.01 -11.35
C ARG A 110 4.05 0.24 -12.83
N GLY A 111 4.87 1.08 -13.45
CA GLY A 111 4.81 1.31 -14.89
C GLY A 111 5.81 0.45 -15.69
N SER A 112 6.90 -0.01 -15.06
CA SER A 112 7.94 -0.81 -15.71
C SER A 112 7.70 -2.31 -15.62
N GLU A 113 8.46 -3.08 -16.38
CA GLU A 113 8.43 -4.54 -16.30
C GLU A 113 9.08 -5.10 -15.02
N HIS A 114 10.00 -4.34 -14.43
CA HIS A 114 10.68 -4.74 -13.21
C HIS A 114 9.70 -4.76 -12.02
N LYS A 115 9.58 -5.90 -11.36
CA LYS A 115 8.60 -6.12 -10.28
C LYS A 115 8.89 -5.33 -9.01
N SER A 116 10.13 -4.91 -8.80
CA SER A 116 10.56 -4.12 -7.63
C SER A 116 10.26 -4.81 -6.29
N GLU A 117 10.39 -6.11 -6.22
CA GLU A 117 10.06 -6.91 -5.02
C GLU A 117 10.97 -6.62 -3.82
N ASP A 118 12.13 -6.01 -4.05
CA ASP A 118 13.02 -5.51 -3.00
C ASP A 118 12.36 -4.45 -2.11
N ILE A 119 11.34 -3.76 -2.63
CA ILE A 119 10.56 -2.77 -1.88
C ILE A 119 9.84 -3.42 -0.69
N TYR A 120 9.41 -4.67 -0.79
CA TYR A 120 8.75 -5.36 0.32
C TYR A 120 9.64 -5.40 1.57
N ARG A 121 10.93 -5.70 1.39
CA ARG A 121 11.90 -5.70 2.49
C ARG A 121 12.14 -4.32 3.06
N GLN A 122 12.16 -3.30 2.19
CA GLN A 122 12.28 -1.91 2.65
C GLN A 122 11.10 -1.50 3.53
N MET A 123 9.89 -1.91 3.16
CA MET A 123 8.69 -1.62 3.94
C MET A 123 8.67 -2.41 5.26
N ASP A 124 9.13 -3.65 5.26
CA ASP A 124 9.21 -4.48 6.46
C ASP A 124 10.11 -3.89 7.55
N LEU A 125 11.05 -3.01 7.21
CA LEU A 125 11.89 -2.33 8.20
C LEU A 125 11.08 -1.48 9.19
N TYR A 126 9.88 -1.06 8.81
CA TYR A 126 9.01 -0.21 9.62
C TYR A 126 7.92 -0.97 10.37
N THR A 127 7.74 -2.25 10.10
CA THR A 127 6.69 -3.07 10.72
C THR A 127 7.24 -3.94 11.84
N ALA A 128 6.35 -4.40 12.74
CA ALA A 128 6.76 -5.27 13.84
C ALA A 128 7.11 -6.68 13.37
N LYS A 129 6.47 -7.14 12.29
CA LYS A 129 6.68 -8.46 11.67
C LYS A 129 6.72 -8.32 10.15
N PRO A 130 7.40 -9.23 9.44
CA PRO A 130 7.39 -9.23 7.97
C PRO A 130 5.98 -9.36 7.40
N HIS A 131 5.79 -8.87 6.18
CA HIS A 131 4.53 -9.00 5.45
C HIS A 131 4.11 -10.47 5.29
N ARG A 132 2.81 -10.70 5.22
CA ARG A 132 2.22 -12.05 5.07
C ARG A 132 1.93 -12.39 3.61
N ALA A 133 1.69 -11.39 2.79
CA ALA A 133 1.50 -11.53 1.35
C ALA A 133 1.89 -10.23 0.65
N ALA A 134 2.25 -10.31 -0.61
CA ALA A 134 2.57 -9.15 -1.42
C ALA A 134 2.34 -9.44 -2.90
N THR A 135 2.03 -8.40 -3.66
CA THR A 135 1.95 -8.46 -5.12
C THR A 135 2.45 -7.16 -5.75
N SER A 136 3.01 -7.28 -6.94
CA SER A 136 3.49 -6.16 -7.74
C SER A 136 2.79 -6.19 -9.09
N LEU A 137 1.95 -5.19 -9.34
CA LEU A 137 1.05 -5.14 -10.48
C LEU A 137 1.46 -4.07 -11.48
N ARG A 138 1.62 -4.46 -12.73
CA ARG A 138 1.68 -3.53 -13.85
C ARG A 138 0.26 -3.36 -14.37
N VAL A 139 -0.39 -2.29 -13.93
CA VAL A 139 -1.83 -2.09 -14.13
C VAL A 139 -2.19 -2.06 -15.61
N ASP A 140 -3.26 -2.77 -15.98
CA ASP A 140 -3.78 -2.91 -17.35
C ASP A 140 -2.81 -3.60 -18.35
N HIS A 141 -1.79 -4.29 -17.85
CA HIS A 141 -0.89 -5.13 -18.63
C HIS A 141 -1.16 -6.62 -18.43
N VAL A 142 -0.52 -7.44 -19.26
CA VAL A 142 -0.60 -8.91 -19.17
C VAL A 142 -0.19 -9.36 -17.77
N GLY A 143 -0.98 -10.23 -17.17
CA GLY A 143 -0.73 -10.78 -15.84
C GLY A 143 -1.36 -9.98 -14.69
N HIS A 144 -1.88 -8.77 -14.93
CA HIS A 144 -2.51 -7.97 -13.87
C HIS A 144 -3.62 -8.75 -13.16
N THR A 145 -4.59 -9.24 -13.91
CA THR A 145 -5.73 -9.99 -13.35
C THR A 145 -5.27 -11.25 -12.63
N PHE A 146 -4.35 -12.01 -13.23
CA PHE A 146 -3.83 -13.24 -12.62
C PHE A 146 -3.18 -12.98 -11.26
N TRP A 147 -2.28 -12.01 -11.18
CA TRP A 147 -1.56 -11.72 -9.94
C TRP A 147 -2.45 -11.08 -8.87
N GLN A 148 -3.44 -10.29 -9.28
CA GLN A 148 -4.42 -9.74 -8.36
C GLN A 148 -5.30 -10.85 -7.75
N GLU A 149 -5.78 -11.78 -8.56
CA GLU A 149 -6.57 -12.94 -8.09
C GLU A 149 -5.75 -13.84 -7.16
N GLU A 150 -4.49 -14.09 -7.51
CA GLU A 150 -3.57 -14.88 -6.68
C GLU A 150 -3.33 -14.22 -5.33
N PHE A 151 -3.15 -12.90 -5.31
CA PHE A 151 -3.03 -12.14 -4.08
C PHE A 151 -4.28 -12.25 -3.22
N LEU A 152 -5.46 -12.08 -3.81
CA LEU A 152 -6.73 -12.22 -3.09
C LEU A 152 -6.91 -13.63 -2.50
N ARG A 153 -6.50 -14.65 -3.25
CA ARG A 153 -6.53 -16.03 -2.75
C ARG A 153 -5.65 -16.19 -1.50
N GLN A 154 -4.43 -15.65 -1.54
CA GLN A 154 -3.52 -15.69 -0.39
C GLN A 154 -4.08 -14.93 0.82
N ILE A 155 -4.68 -13.77 0.59
CA ILE A 155 -5.30 -12.99 1.67
C ILE A 155 -6.45 -13.77 2.32
N ARG A 156 -7.29 -14.40 1.55
CA ARG A 156 -8.40 -15.21 2.08
C ARG A 156 -7.87 -16.36 2.95
N GLU A 157 -6.83 -17.05 2.51
CA GLU A 157 -6.17 -18.10 3.32
C GLU A 157 -5.62 -17.54 4.65
N ILE A 158 -4.98 -16.38 4.62
CA ILE A 158 -4.47 -15.72 5.84
C ILE A 158 -5.62 -15.40 6.81
N LEU A 159 -6.75 -14.92 6.29
CA LEU A 159 -7.90 -14.56 7.11
C LEU A 159 -8.64 -15.80 7.65
N ASP A 160 -8.62 -16.91 6.93
CA ASP A 160 -9.23 -18.17 7.37
C ASP A 160 -8.41 -18.87 8.47
N THR A 161 -7.11 -18.60 8.50
CA THR A 161 -6.23 -19.11 9.55
C THR A 161 -6.49 -18.38 10.86
N LYS A 162 -7.00 -19.06 11.86
CA LYS A 162 -7.15 -18.47 13.20
C LYS A 162 -5.79 -17.98 13.72
N ALA A 163 -5.79 -16.81 14.30
CA ALA A 163 -4.61 -16.21 14.89
C ALA A 163 -4.04 -17.07 16.02
#